data_ddcdf55c98da9a632da12cc2d8001cac
#
_entry.id   ddcdf55c98da9a632da12cc2d8001cac
#
_cell.length_a   1.000
_cell.length_b   1.000
_cell.length_c   1.000
_cell.angle_alpha   90.00
_cell.angle_beta   90.00
_cell.angle_gamma   90.00
#
_symmetry.space_group_name_H-M   'P 1'
#
loop_
_entity.id
_entity.type
_entity.pdbx_description
1 polymer ?
#
loop_
_entity_poly.entity_id
_entity_poly.type
_entity_poly.pdbx_seq_one_letter_code
_entity_poly.pdbx_strand_id
1 'polypeptide(L)'
;MSDRYLAFANSNLGRRLVGALGLPAPLRLERWQAGRVQPVNGALLLGGTGALATAASACLNKLTSDSYSAIEGAFGLPRWTAEHGPKLKALIFDASALTSFEQLIELRHFFQPAFKGLGKCPRVVILARAPESLKDPVAASVQRSLEGFSRSLGKEIRRGGSVQLIYVGKGAEDQLEGALRFFLSPKSAYVSGQVLRLSPCAAQVSDWSRPLAGKIALVTGASRGIGAAISETLARDGAKVVLLDVPQAKDALDALAARLGGQALALDICAVDAGAQLVAALGDGVDIVIHNAGITRDKTLKNMSEALWDSVINVNLRAPQVLTQALLDAGKLHDNGRVVLLASISGIAGNMGQSNYAVSKAGLIGLAAAWAPALGKRGITLNAIAPGFIETQMTAAIPLGIREAGRRMNSMSQGGQPQDVAEAAAWFAQPTSGCVTGQVLRVCGQSLLGA
;
A
#
# COMPACT_ATOMS: atom_id res chain seq x y z
N MET A 1 3.08 20.03 -8.21
CA MET A 1 2.11 21.17 -8.13
C MET A 1 1.23 20.95 -6.92
N SER A 2 0.96 22.00 -6.13
CA SER A 2 0.07 21.85 -4.97
C SER A 2 -1.40 21.80 -5.42
N ASP A 3 -2.22 20.97 -4.80
CA ASP A 3 -3.67 20.96 -4.96
C ASP A 3 -4.25 22.27 -4.39
N ARG A 4 -4.47 23.27 -5.26
CA ARG A 4 -4.96 24.58 -4.88
C ARG A 4 -6.36 24.54 -4.28
N TYR A 5 -7.21 23.62 -4.76
CA TYR A 5 -8.53 23.42 -4.20
C TYR A 5 -8.46 22.86 -2.78
N LEU A 6 -7.60 21.87 -2.51
CA LEU A 6 -7.36 21.35 -1.16
C LEU A 6 -6.89 22.47 -0.21
N ALA A 7 -5.99 23.33 -0.68
CA ALA A 7 -5.51 24.47 0.11
C ALA A 7 -6.65 25.46 0.40
N PHE A 8 -7.45 25.81 -0.63
CA PHE A 8 -8.62 26.68 -0.48
C PHE A 8 -9.67 26.06 0.45
N ALA A 9 -10.09 24.81 0.22
CA ALA A 9 -11.11 24.13 1.01
C ALA A 9 -10.75 24.00 2.50
N ASN A 10 -9.47 24.03 2.84
CA ASN A 10 -8.98 24.00 4.23
C ASN A 10 -8.76 25.42 4.83
N SER A 11 -8.93 26.50 4.07
CA SER A 11 -8.91 27.89 4.57
C SER A 11 -10.21 28.23 5.33
N ASN A 12 -10.20 29.29 6.15
CA ASN A 12 -11.38 29.70 6.90
C ASN A 12 -12.56 30.11 5.98
N LEU A 13 -12.28 30.87 4.93
CA LEU A 13 -13.29 31.28 3.93
C LEU A 13 -13.73 30.09 3.08
N GLY A 14 -12.78 29.28 2.62
CA GLY A 14 -13.05 28.12 1.76
C GLY A 14 -13.94 27.08 2.44
N ARG A 15 -13.73 26.77 3.70
CA ARG A 15 -14.60 25.84 4.45
C ARG A 15 -16.06 26.27 4.47
N ARG A 16 -16.34 27.56 4.63
CA ARG A 16 -17.71 28.09 4.65
C ARG A 16 -18.34 27.99 3.24
N LEU A 17 -17.62 28.41 2.20
CA LEU A 17 -18.11 28.37 0.83
C LEU A 17 -18.30 26.93 0.31
N VAL A 18 -17.33 26.07 0.52
CA VAL A 18 -17.38 24.66 0.12
C VAL A 18 -18.55 23.95 0.80
N GLY A 19 -18.77 24.21 2.11
CA GLY A 19 -19.91 23.67 2.85
C GLY A 19 -21.26 24.18 2.35
N ALA A 20 -21.38 25.48 2.10
CA ALA A 20 -22.62 26.09 1.59
C ALA A 20 -23.00 25.61 0.16
N LEU A 21 -21.98 25.31 -0.68
CA LEU A 21 -22.18 24.85 -2.06
C LEU A 21 -22.26 23.31 -2.17
N GLY A 22 -22.17 22.57 -1.08
CA GLY A 22 -22.16 21.09 -1.10
C GLY A 22 -20.98 20.47 -1.86
N LEU A 23 -19.88 21.22 -2.05
CA LEU A 23 -18.70 20.75 -2.77
C LEU A 23 -17.85 19.79 -1.89
N PRO A 24 -17.02 18.92 -2.51
CA PRO A 24 -16.13 18.05 -1.75
C PRO A 24 -15.21 18.86 -0.82
N ALA A 25 -15.18 18.51 0.46
CA ALA A 25 -14.34 19.15 1.48
C ALA A 25 -13.19 18.18 1.91
N PRO A 26 -12.15 17.98 1.08
CA PRO A 26 -11.08 17.07 1.40
C PRO A 26 -10.29 17.58 2.60
N LEU A 27 -10.08 16.69 3.59
CA LEU A 27 -9.22 16.97 4.72
C LEU A 27 -7.75 16.68 4.33
N ARG A 28 -6.82 17.56 4.75
CA ARG A 28 -5.39 17.28 4.59
C ARG A 28 -5.02 15.98 5.31
N LEU A 29 -4.54 14.99 4.56
CA LEU A 29 -4.17 13.69 5.13
C LEU A 29 -2.94 13.82 6.03
N GLU A 30 -2.98 13.12 7.14
CA GLU A 30 -1.82 12.94 8.01
C GLU A 30 -0.90 11.89 7.38
N ARG A 31 0.29 12.32 6.96
CA ARG A 31 1.34 11.48 6.38
C ARG A 31 2.46 11.28 7.38
N TRP A 32 3.19 10.18 7.21
CA TRP A 32 4.34 9.87 8.05
C TRP A 32 5.40 10.97 7.99
N GLN A 33 5.98 11.28 9.14
CA GLN A 33 7.08 12.23 9.29
C GLN A 33 8.20 11.57 10.09
N ALA A 34 9.45 11.91 9.78
CA ALA A 34 10.61 11.44 10.54
C ALA A 34 10.51 11.85 12.02
N GLY A 35 11.06 11.02 12.92
CA GLY A 35 11.02 11.27 14.36
C GLY A 35 9.74 10.80 15.07
N ARG A 36 8.78 10.21 14.34
CA ARG A 36 7.57 9.65 14.97
C ARG A 36 7.91 8.37 15.74
N VAL A 37 7.67 8.38 17.04
CA VAL A 37 8.02 7.26 17.95
C VAL A 37 7.00 6.12 17.85
N GLN A 38 5.71 6.44 17.86
CA GLN A 38 4.63 5.44 17.86
C GLN A 38 3.88 5.42 16.52
N PRO A 39 3.47 4.24 16.01
CA PRO A 39 2.64 4.12 14.83
C PRO A 39 1.32 4.88 14.96
N VAL A 40 0.65 4.75 16.10
CA VAL A 40 -0.62 5.42 16.40
C VAL A 40 -0.39 6.51 17.46
N ASN A 41 -0.68 7.75 17.12
CA ASN A 41 -0.60 8.87 18.05
C ASN A 41 -2.02 9.22 18.55
N GLY A 42 -2.47 8.54 19.58
CA GLY A 42 -3.78 8.71 20.21
C GLY A 42 -4.48 7.40 20.50
N ALA A 43 -5.74 7.49 20.92
CA ALA A 43 -6.50 6.36 21.42
C ALA A 43 -6.81 5.31 20.35
N LEU A 44 -6.60 4.06 20.70
CA LEU A 44 -6.93 2.87 19.91
C LEU A 44 -8.01 2.06 20.63
N LEU A 45 -9.07 1.69 19.91
CA LEU A 45 -10.13 0.84 20.41
C LEU A 45 -10.03 -0.55 19.78
N LEU A 46 -9.94 -1.57 20.63
CA LEU A 46 -10.01 -2.99 20.26
C LEU A 46 -11.40 -3.55 20.55
N GLY A 47 -11.97 -4.26 19.58
CA GLY A 47 -13.24 -4.97 19.72
C GLY A 47 -13.23 -6.35 19.06
N GLY A 48 -14.31 -7.10 19.29
CA GLY A 48 -14.43 -8.49 18.89
C GLY A 48 -13.90 -9.46 19.96
N THR A 49 -14.30 -10.72 19.87
CA THR A 49 -14.04 -11.76 20.89
C THR A 49 -13.31 -12.98 20.35
N GLY A 50 -12.88 -12.95 19.09
CA GLY A 50 -12.17 -14.05 18.45
C GLY A 50 -10.69 -14.15 18.88
N ALA A 51 -10.04 -15.20 18.45
CA ALA A 51 -8.61 -15.43 18.74
C ALA A 51 -7.69 -14.34 18.17
N LEU A 52 -8.11 -13.65 17.10
CA LEU A 52 -7.34 -12.57 16.51
C LEU A 52 -7.33 -11.29 17.36
N ALA A 53 -8.39 -11.06 18.17
CA ALA A 53 -8.38 -9.96 19.14
C ALA A 53 -7.30 -10.18 20.22
N THR A 54 -7.14 -11.41 20.69
CA THR A 54 -6.07 -11.77 21.63
C THR A 54 -4.68 -11.55 21.01
N ALA A 55 -4.47 -12.00 19.77
CA ALA A 55 -3.21 -11.77 19.06
C ALA A 55 -2.93 -10.27 18.81
N ALA A 56 -3.97 -9.50 18.45
CA ALA A 56 -3.85 -8.05 18.29
C ALA A 56 -3.55 -7.34 19.62
N SER A 57 -4.17 -7.78 20.74
CA SER A 57 -3.94 -7.19 22.06
C SER A 57 -2.46 -7.29 22.50
N ALA A 58 -1.79 -8.38 22.13
CA ALA A 58 -0.35 -8.55 22.41
C ALA A 58 0.56 -7.54 21.69
N CYS A 59 0.05 -6.86 20.66
CA CYS A 59 0.81 -5.86 19.91
C CYS A 59 0.49 -4.41 20.34
N LEU A 60 -0.56 -4.16 21.13
CA LEU A 60 -1.09 -2.81 21.34
C LEU A 60 -0.08 -1.85 21.97
N ASN A 61 0.65 -2.27 22.99
CA ASN A 61 1.67 -1.46 23.65
C ASN A 61 2.82 -1.03 22.73
N LYS A 62 3.02 -1.77 21.63
CA LYS A 62 3.99 -1.45 20.58
C LYS A 62 3.43 -0.47 19.53
N LEU A 63 2.10 -0.27 19.50
CA LEU A 63 1.40 0.59 18.54
C LEU A 63 1.07 1.95 19.14
N THR A 64 0.60 1.98 20.40
CA THR A 64 0.22 3.18 21.13
C THR A 64 0.31 2.93 22.64
N SER A 65 0.45 4.01 23.39
CA SER A 65 0.34 4.00 24.87
C SER A 65 -1.11 4.15 25.38
N ASP A 66 -2.08 4.40 24.49
CA ASP A 66 -3.46 4.77 24.81
C ASP A 66 -4.44 3.80 24.16
N SER A 67 -4.65 2.64 24.80
CA SER A 67 -5.47 1.54 24.28
C SER A 67 -6.70 1.29 25.16
N TYR A 68 -7.81 0.99 24.51
CA TYR A 68 -9.13 0.73 25.12
C TYR A 68 -9.75 -0.53 24.55
N SER A 69 -10.66 -1.13 25.33
CA SER A 69 -11.54 -2.19 24.87
C SER A 69 -12.98 -1.69 24.71
N ALA A 70 -13.69 -2.26 23.75
CA ALA A 70 -15.14 -2.07 23.62
C ALA A 70 -15.92 -2.87 24.70
N ILE A 71 -15.31 -3.88 25.30
CA ILE A 71 -15.89 -4.81 26.28
C ILE A 71 -15.21 -4.57 27.63
N GLU A 72 -15.99 -4.43 28.67
CA GLU A 72 -15.48 -4.21 30.03
C GLU A 72 -14.60 -5.37 30.50
N GLY A 73 -13.43 -5.05 31.06
CA GLY A 73 -12.48 -6.02 31.57
C GLY A 73 -11.77 -6.90 30.51
N ALA A 74 -12.11 -6.73 29.21
CA ALA A 74 -11.45 -7.52 28.17
C ALA A 74 -10.01 -7.04 27.92
N PHE A 75 -9.11 -7.99 27.73
CA PHE A 75 -7.69 -7.76 27.40
C PHE A 75 -6.91 -6.93 28.45
N GLY A 76 -7.44 -6.79 29.69
CA GLY A 76 -6.84 -5.93 30.73
C GLY A 76 -6.87 -4.45 30.38
N LEU A 77 -7.73 -4.03 29.43
CA LEU A 77 -7.82 -2.65 28.96
C LEU A 77 -9.02 -1.92 29.60
N PRO A 78 -8.92 -0.59 29.80
CA PRO A 78 -10.07 0.22 30.21
C PRO A 78 -11.15 0.20 29.13
N ARG A 79 -12.41 0.25 29.54
CA ARG A 79 -13.55 0.34 28.62
C ARG A 79 -13.62 1.74 28.02
N TRP A 80 -13.81 1.79 26.71
CA TRP A 80 -14.12 3.03 26.00
C TRP A 80 -15.64 3.19 25.84
N THR A 81 -16.12 4.42 26.03
CA THR A 81 -17.50 4.81 25.71
C THR A 81 -17.52 6.08 24.88
N ALA A 82 -18.57 6.26 24.06
CA ALA A 82 -18.70 7.45 23.21
C ALA A 82 -18.93 8.74 23.98
N GLU A 83 -19.38 8.65 25.23
CA GLU A 83 -19.74 9.77 26.09
C GLU A 83 -18.51 10.31 26.85
N HIS A 84 -17.65 9.43 27.34
CA HIS A 84 -16.54 9.80 28.23
C HIS A 84 -15.16 9.44 27.69
N GLY A 85 -15.11 8.66 26.59
CA GLY A 85 -13.84 8.22 26.02
C GLY A 85 -13.13 9.32 25.21
N PRO A 86 -11.80 9.23 25.05
CA PRO A 86 -11.05 10.13 24.20
C PRO A 86 -11.43 9.95 22.72
N LYS A 87 -11.03 10.92 21.88
CA LYS A 87 -11.21 10.80 20.42
C LYS A 87 -10.34 9.68 19.87
N LEU A 88 -11.00 8.72 19.19
CA LEU A 88 -10.36 7.54 18.65
C LEU A 88 -9.54 7.86 17.41
N LYS A 89 -8.31 7.39 17.40
CA LYS A 89 -7.37 7.50 16.28
C LYS A 89 -7.27 6.20 15.48
N ALA A 90 -7.45 5.06 16.15
CA ALA A 90 -7.41 3.75 15.52
C ALA A 90 -8.50 2.82 16.07
N LEU A 91 -9.00 1.94 15.20
CA LEU A 91 -9.92 0.86 15.55
C LEU A 91 -9.36 -0.46 15.04
N ILE A 92 -9.42 -1.50 15.87
CA ILE A 92 -9.22 -2.89 15.46
C ILE A 92 -10.49 -3.65 15.84
N PHE A 93 -11.07 -4.38 14.89
CA PHE A 93 -12.20 -5.25 15.17
C PHE A 93 -11.93 -6.67 14.68
N ASP A 94 -11.97 -7.63 15.59
CA ASP A 94 -11.86 -9.04 15.24
C ASP A 94 -13.24 -9.61 14.89
N ALA A 95 -13.44 -9.84 13.60
CA ALA A 95 -14.64 -10.45 13.04
C ALA A 95 -14.44 -11.96 12.76
N SER A 96 -13.31 -12.56 13.17
CA SER A 96 -12.99 -13.96 12.84
C SER A 96 -13.93 -14.99 13.49
N ALA A 97 -14.60 -14.60 14.58
CA ALA A 97 -15.59 -15.42 15.28
C ALA A 97 -17.00 -15.31 14.68
N LEU A 98 -17.25 -14.42 13.73
CA LEU A 98 -18.55 -14.28 13.08
C LEU A 98 -18.74 -15.42 12.06
N THR A 99 -19.66 -16.33 12.33
CA THR A 99 -19.91 -17.54 11.53
C THR A 99 -21.37 -17.69 11.08
N SER A 100 -22.29 -16.84 11.59
CA SER A 100 -23.69 -16.81 11.18
C SER A 100 -24.16 -15.42 10.76
N PHE A 101 -25.27 -15.34 10.03
CA PHE A 101 -25.80 -14.07 9.56
C PHE A 101 -26.32 -13.20 10.71
N GLU A 102 -26.85 -13.81 11.78
CA GLU A 102 -27.31 -13.09 12.98
C GLU A 102 -26.17 -12.36 13.67
N GLN A 103 -24.98 -12.94 13.68
CA GLN A 103 -23.80 -12.34 14.29
C GLN A 103 -23.28 -11.09 13.54
N LEU A 104 -23.70 -10.86 12.28
CA LEU A 104 -23.32 -9.65 11.55
C LEU A 104 -23.75 -8.35 12.24
N ILE A 105 -24.73 -8.42 13.13
CA ILE A 105 -25.16 -7.26 13.94
C ILE A 105 -24.05 -6.73 14.84
N GLU A 106 -23.06 -7.56 15.21
CA GLU A 106 -21.90 -7.14 16.02
C GLU A 106 -21.05 -6.06 15.33
N LEU A 107 -21.01 -6.07 14.00
CA LEU A 107 -20.38 -4.99 13.24
C LEU A 107 -21.04 -3.64 13.56
N ARG A 108 -22.37 -3.60 13.58
CA ARG A 108 -23.12 -2.39 13.91
C ARG A 108 -22.91 -1.99 15.38
N HIS A 109 -22.95 -2.94 16.29
CA HIS A 109 -22.79 -2.69 17.73
C HIS A 109 -21.43 -2.09 18.05
N PHE A 110 -20.38 -2.50 17.36
CA PHE A 110 -19.04 -1.94 17.55
C PHE A 110 -18.85 -0.60 16.82
N PHE A 111 -19.13 -0.56 15.50
CA PHE A 111 -18.77 0.60 14.69
C PHE A 111 -19.68 1.81 14.91
N GLN A 112 -20.98 1.64 15.18
CA GLN A 112 -21.91 2.75 15.35
C GLN A 112 -21.53 3.68 16.52
N PRO A 113 -21.27 3.22 17.75
CA PRO A 113 -20.80 4.08 18.83
C PRO A 113 -19.38 4.61 18.58
N ALA A 114 -18.45 3.78 18.05
CA ALA A 114 -17.08 4.17 17.78
C ALA A 114 -17.01 5.35 16.78
N PHE A 115 -17.89 5.39 15.77
CA PHE A 115 -17.93 6.47 14.78
C PHE A 115 -18.21 7.85 15.39
N LYS A 116 -18.98 7.93 16.48
CA LYS A 116 -19.21 9.19 17.23
C LYS A 116 -17.95 9.70 17.90
N GLY A 117 -17.03 8.80 18.24
CA GLY A 117 -15.77 9.08 18.89
C GLY A 117 -14.59 9.36 17.96
N LEU A 118 -14.73 9.17 16.65
CA LEU A 118 -13.60 9.30 15.72
C LEU A 118 -12.99 10.71 15.68
N GLY A 119 -11.67 10.76 15.70
CA GLY A 119 -10.85 11.94 15.46
C GLY A 119 -10.62 12.25 13.98
N LYS A 120 -9.52 12.96 13.67
CA LYS A 120 -9.06 13.23 12.30
C LYS A 120 -8.17 12.09 11.81
N CYS A 121 -8.30 11.76 10.53
CA CYS A 121 -7.53 10.70 9.87
C CYS A 121 -7.53 9.37 10.65
N PRO A 122 -8.69 8.83 11.07
CA PRO A 122 -8.76 7.58 11.80
C PRO A 122 -8.34 6.40 10.91
N ARG A 123 -7.81 5.36 11.53
CA ARG A 123 -7.38 4.13 10.87
C ARG A 123 -8.17 2.96 11.42
N VAL A 124 -8.74 2.16 10.53
CA VAL A 124 -9.55 0.99 10.90
C VAL A 124 -8.98 -0.26 10.25
N VAL A 125 -8.79 -1.29 11.05
CA VAL A 125 -8.45 -2.63 10.60
C VAL A 125 -9.50 -3.61 11.10
N ILE A 126 -10.09 -4.37 10.18
CA ILE A 126 -10.95 -5.50 10.47
C ILE A 126 -10.11 -6.76 10.28
N LEU A 127 -10.06 -7.60 11.29
CA LEU A 127 -9.38 -8.90 11.26
C LEU A 127 -10.41 -10.00 11.00
N ALA A 128 -10.08 -10.95 10.12
CA ALA A 128 -11.03 -11.98 9.70
C ALA A 128 -10.31 -13.27 9.28
N ARG A 129 -11.06 -14.32 8.98
CA ARG A 129 -10.56 -15.56 8.38
C ARG A 129 -10.88 -15.57 6.89
N ALA A 130 -9.97 -16.06 6.07
CA ALA A 130 -10.16 -16.13 4.62
C ALA A 130 -11.34 -17.07 4.28
N PRO A 131 -12.32 -16.60 3.48
CA PRO A 131 -13.51 -17.40 3.15
C PRO A 131 -13.17 -18.76 2.54
N GLU A 132 -12.14 -18.79 1.69
CA GLU A 132 -11.66 -19.99 1.00
C GLU A 132 -11.04 -21.04 1.96
N SER A 133 -10.72 -20.67 3.20
CA SER A 133 -10.20 -21.57 4.22
C SER A 133 -11.30 -22.23 5.07
N LEU A 134 -12.55 -21.83 4.92
CA LEU A 134 -13.67 -22.27 5.74
C LEU A 134 -14.47 -23.36 5.01
N LYS A 135 -14.82 -24.43 5.74
CA LYS A 135 -15.59 -25.54 5.19
C LYS A 135 -17.10 -25.28 5.17
N ASP A 136 -17.58 -24.54 6.18
CA ASP A 136 -18.98 -24.17 6.27
C ASP A 136 -19.32 -23.02 5.31
N PRO A 137 -20.25 -23.19 4.36
CA PRO A 137 -20.57 -22.18 3.36
C PRO A 137 -21.23 -20.93 3.97
N VAL A 138 -21.94 -21.05 5.11
CA VAL A 138 -22.51 -19.90 5.80
C VAL A 138 -21.42 -19.07 6.41
N ALA A 139 -20.51 -19.69 7.16
CA ALA A 139 -19.36 -18.99 7.73
C ALA A 139 -18.47 -18.35 6.63
N ALA A 140 -18.23 -19.05 5.53
CA ALA A 140 -17.51 -18.51 4.38
C ALA A 140 -18.20 -17.28 3.78
N SER A 141 -19.53 -17.33 3.63
CA SER A 141 -20.35 -16.20 3.17
C SER A 141 -20.28 -15.00 4.12
N VAL A 142 -20.39 -15.24 5.43
CA VAL A 142 -20.26 -14.21 6.48
C VAL A 142 -18.88 -13.54 6.41
N GLN A 143 -17.80 -14.30 6.34
CA GLN A 143 -16.44 -13.74 6.25
C GLN A 143 -16.24 -12.99 4.93
N ARG A 144 -16.82 -13.47 3.81
CA ARG A 144 -16.74 -12.78 2.51
C ARG A 144 -17.51 -11.45 2.52
N SER A 145 -18.62 -11.35 3.25
CA SER A 145 -19.42 -10.12 3.35
C SER A 145 -18.65 -8.94 3.95
N LEU A 146 -17.61 -9.22 4.75
CA LEU A 146 -16.74 -8.20 5.36
C LEU A 146 -16.00 -7.36 4.32
N GLU A 147 -15.78 -7.87 3.11
CA GLU A 147 -15.18 -7.06 2.04
C GLU A 147 -16.13 -5.94 1.58
N GLY A 148 -17.41 -6.24 1.41
CA GLY A 148 -18.43 -5.22 1.12
C GLY A 148 -18.55 -4.21 2.25
N PHE A 149 -18.61 -4.71 3.49
CA PHE A 149 -18.69 -3.87 4.69
C PHE A 149 -17.47 -2.93 4.81
N SER A 150 -16.26 -3.45 4.71
CA SER A 150 -15.04 -2.63 4.83
C SER A 150 -14.93 -1.54 3.76
N ARG A 151 -15.36 -1.84 2.52
CA ARG A 151 -15.40 -0.86 1.43
C ARG A 151 -16.47 0.22 1.65
N SER A 152 -17.66 -0.15 2.14
CA SER A 152 -18.71 0.82 2.51
C SER A 152 -18.24 1.72 3.65
N LEU A 153 -17.72 1.11 4.72
CA LEU A 153 -17.20 1.82 5.88
C LEU A 153 -16.09 2.81 5.49
N GLY A 154 -15.21 2.42 4.56
CA GLY A 154 -14.14 3.28 4.04
C GLY A 154 -14.64 4.52 3.29
N LYS A 155 -15.83 4.45 2.68
CA LYS A 155 -16.51 5.58 2.04
C LYS A 155 -17.24 6.47 3.06
N GLU A 156 -17.77 5.87 4.12
CA GLU A 156 -18.53 6.57 5.17
C GLU A 156 -17.66 7.25 6.21
N ILE A 157 -16.46 6.71 6.50
CA ILE A 157 -15.60 7.19 7.59
C ILE A 157 -15.15 8.64 7.42
N ARG A 158 -15.06 9.12 6.17
CA ARG A 158 -14.68 10.51 5.84
C ARG A 158 -13.44 11.01 6.63
N ARG A 159 -13.29 12.30 6.84
CA ARG A 159 -12.25 12.95 7.68
C ARG A 159 -10.82 12.46 7.39
N GLY A 160 -10.52 11.99 6.15
CA GLY A 160 -9.23 11.41 5.80
C GLY A 160 -8.96 10.04 6.44
N GLY A 161 -10.01 9.36 6.90
CA GLY A 161 -9.93 8.02 7.47
C GLY A 161 -9.72 6.93 6.43
N SER A 162 -9.27 5.77 6.88
CA SER A 162 -9.08 4.59 6.04
C SER A 162 -9.54 3.31 6.74
N VAL A 163 -9.98 2.33 5.96
CA VAL A 163 -10.48 1.03 6.44
C VAL A 163 -9.83 -0.07 5.64
N GLN A 164 -9.30 -1.09 6.31
CA GLN A 164 -8.71 -2.27 5.71
C GLN A 164 -9.35 -3.54 6.27
N LEU A 165 -9.39 -4.58 5.46
CA LEU A 165 -9.71 -5.94 5.89
C LEU A 165 -8.46 -6.81 5.78
N ILE A 166 -8.12 -7.52 6.85
CA ILE A 166 -6.99 -8.46 6.86
C ILE A 166 -7.54 -9.86 7.17
N TYR A 167 -7.43 -10.74 6.18
CA TYR A 167 -7.63 -12.15 6.38
C TYR A 167 -6.35 -12.77 6.93
N VAL A 168 -6.43 -13.33 8.14
CA VAL A 168 -5.30 -13.94 8.83
C VAL A 168 -5.40 -15.45 8.68
N GLY A 169 -4.42 -16.05 8.02
CA GLY A 169 -4.29 -17.50 7.89
C GLY A 169 -4.03 -18.17 9.25
N LYS A 170 -4.40 -19.45 9.36
CA LYS A 170 -4.08 -20.23 10.57
C LYS A 170 -2.56 -20.34 10.73
N GLY A 171 -2.05 -19.99 11.90
CA GLY A 171 -0.61 -19.95 12.20
C GLY A 171 0.08 -18.63 11.78
N ALA A 172 -0.68 -17.61 11.31
CA ALA A 172 -0.18 -16.29 11.00
C ALA A 172 -0.57 -15.24 12.07
N GLU A 173 -1.13 -15.65 13.18
CA GLU A 173 -1.61 -14.77 14.25
C GLU A 173 -0.49 -13.88 14.80
N ASP A 174 0.72 -14.43 14.95
CA ASP A 174 1.89 -13.69 15.44
C ASP A 174 2.50 -12.73 14.41
N GLN A 175 1.99 -12.73 13.17
CA GLN A 175 2.47 -11.87 12.09
C GLN A 175 1.70 -10.55 11.96
N LEU A 176 0.74 -10.29 12.85
CA LEU A 176 -0.10 -9.10 12.80
C LEU A 176 0.66 -7.79 12.99
N GLU A 177 1.72 -7.76 13.79
CA GLU A 177 2.40 -6.51 14.19
C GLU A 177 2.84 -5.68 12.98
N GLY A 178 3.48 -6.29 11.98
CA GLY A 178 3.98 -5.58 10.78
C GLY A 178 2.85 -4.92 9.97
N ALA A 179 1.74 -5.63 9.79
CA ALA A 179 0.58 -5.10 9.08
C ALA A 179 -0.14 -4.00 9.90
N LEU A 180 -0.31 -4.20 11.21
CA LEU A 180 -0.94 -3.21 12.09
C LEU A 180 -0.10 -1.93 12.17
N ARG A 181 1.25 -2.03 12.27
CA ARG A 181 2.15 -0.86 12.24
C ARG A 181 2.01 -0.04 10.95
N PHE A 182 1.79 -0.68 9.82
CA PHE A 182 1.58 0.01 8.54
C PHE A 182 0.18 0.60 8.47
N PHE A 183 -0.86 -0.23 8.57
CA PHE A 183 -2.23 0.19 8.29
C PHE A 183 -2.83 1.13 9.34
N LEU A 184 -2.39 1.06 10.61
CA LEU A 184 -2.85 1.96 11.67
C LEU A 184 -2.02 3.24 11.76
N SER A 185 -0.94 3.38 11.01
CA SER A 185 -0.07 4.56 11.00
C SER A 185 -0.33 5.49 9.82
N PRO A 186 0.20 6.72 9.85
CA PRO A 186 0.19 7.63 8.70
C PRO A 186 0.95 7.15 7.46
N LYS A 187 1.72 6.05 7.54
CA LYS A 187 2.36 5.42 6.38
C LYS A 187 1.32 4.95 5.35
N SER A 188 0.14 4.52 5.79
CA SER A 188 -0.97 4.10 4.92
C SER A 188 -1.96 5.23 4.57
N ALA A 189 -1.52 6.49 4.57
CA ALA A 189 -2.39 7.66 4.46
C ALA A 189 -3.34 7.64 3.24
N TYR A 190 -2.91 7.05 2.13
CA TYR A 190 -3.69 7.00 0.89
C TYR A 190 -4.13 5.58 0.51
N VAL A 191 -4.11 4.64 1.47
CA VAL A 191 -4.57 3.25 1.32
C VAL A 191 -5.88 3.09 2.06
N SER A 192 -6.96 2.69 1.37
CA SER A 192 -8.27 2.41 1.97
C SER A 192 -9.06 1.42 1.12
N GLY A 193 -9.96 0.67 1.75
CA GLY A 193 -10.81 -0.32 1.10
C GLY A 193 -10.05 -1.55 0.60
N GLN A 194 -8.87 -1.83 1.15
CA GLN A 194 -8.03 -2.95 0.71
C GLN A 194 -8.30 -4.21 1.52
N VAL A 195 -8.12 -5.34 0.85
CA VAL A 195 -8.18 -6.68 1.42
C VAL A 195 -6.79 -7.30 1.33
N LEU A 196 -6.27 -7.72 2.46
CA LEU A 196 -4.96 -8.35 2.57
C LEU A 196 -5.10 -9.75 3.12
N ARG A 197 -4.22 -10.66 2.73
CA ARG A 197 -4.10 -12.02 3.29
C ARG A 197 -2.72 -12.18 3.91
N LEU A 198 -2.70 -12.57 5.19
CA LEU A 198 -1.48 -12.95 5.89
C LEU A 198 -1.35 -14.47 5.95
N SER A 199 -0.21 -14.96 5.52
CA SER A 199 0.19 -16.37 5.63
C SER A 199 1.26 -16.53 6.72
N PRO A 200 1.47 -17.72 7.29
CA PRO A 200 2.55 -17.94 8.24
C PRO A 200 3.93 -17.60 7.62
N CYS A 201 4.76 -16.90 8.36
CA CYS A 201 6.17 -16.70 8.02
C CYS A 201 7.00 -16.59 9.31
N ALA A 202 8.31 -16.82 9.20
CA ALA A 202 9.22 -16.78 10.35
C ALA A 202 9.95 -15.44 10.53
N ALA A 203 9.76 -14.49 9.60
CA ALA A 203 10.56 -13.27 9.55
C ALA A 203 10.13 -12.25 10.60
N GLN A 204 11.10 -11.63 11.26
CA GLN A 204 10.91 -10.59 12.27
C GLN A 204 11.75 -9.36 11.96
N VAL A 205 11.39 -8.21 12.51
CA VAL A 205 12.16 -6.98 12.50
C VAL A 205 12.72 -6.74 13.89
N SER A 206 14.03 -6.61 13.98
CA SER A 206 14.73 -6.34 15.23
C SER A 206 14.66 -4.87 15.65
N ASP A 207 14.69 -3.97 14.69
CA ASP A 207 14.62 -2.51 14.91
C ASP A 207 13.61 -1.86 13.96
N TRP A 208 12.49 -1.42 14.50
CA TRP A 208 11.44 -0.74 13.74
C TRP A 208 11.78 0.68 13.31
N SER A 209 12.85 1.28 13.86
CA SER A 209 13.35 2.57 13.40
C SER A 209 14.12 2.44 12.07
N ARG A 210 14.74 1.27 11.85
CA ARG A 210 15.49 0.93 10.63
C ARG A 210 15.18 -0.50 10.16
N PRO A 211 13.92 -0.78 9.78
CA PRO A 211 13.45 -2.14 9.49
C PRO A 211 14.13 -2.82 8.30
N LEU A 212 14.88 -2.05 7.48
CA LEU A 212 15.63 -2.52 6.32
C LEU A 212 17.14 -2.45 6.52
N ALA A 213 17.61 -2.28 7.77
CA ALA A 213 19.05 -2.24 8.06
C ALA A 213 19.76 -3.51 7.54
N GLY A 214 20.89 -3.31 6.87
CA GLY A 214 21.68 -4.39 6.27
C GLY A 214 21.13 -4.94 4.95
N LYS A 215 20.01 -4.42 4.42
CA LYS A 215 19.42 -4.84 3.15
C LYS A 215 19.94 -4.02 1.97
N ILE A 216 20.08 -4.65 0.81
CA ILE A 216 20.40 -4.00 -0.47
C ILE A 216 19.14 -3.97 -1.33
N ALA A 217 18.76 -2.78 -1.81
CA ALA A 217 17.54 -2.56 -2.58
C ALA A 217 17.83 -1.95 -3.95
N LEU A 218 17.41 -2.64 -5.00
CA LEU A 218 17.40 -2.12 -6.38
C LEU A 218 16.06 -1.44 -6.67
N VAL A 219 16.10 -0.20 -7.20
CA VAL A 219 14.91 0.54 -7.65
C VAL A 219 15.09 0.95 -9.11
N THR A 220 14.21 0.51 -10.00
CA THR A 220 14.22 0.93 -11.41
C THR A 220 13.36 2.18 -11.63
N GLY A 221 13.76 3.07 -12.56
CA GLY A 221 13.10 4.36 -12.77
C GLY A 221 13.26 5.28 -11.54
N ALA A 222 14.44 5.26 -10.94
CA ALA A 222 14.70 5.85 -9.63
C ALA A 222 14.98 7.35 -9.64
N SER A 223 15.27 7.96 -10.79
CA SER A 223 15.77 9.36 -10.87
C SER A 223 14.77 10.41 -10.40
N ARG A 224 13.48 10.13 -10.44
CA ARG A 224 12.41 11.10 -10.14
C ARG A 224 11.09 10.46 -9.71
N GLY A 225 10.15 11.31 -9.27
CA GLY A 225 8.76 10.93 -9.01
C GLY A 225 8.60 9.83 -7.95
N ILE A 226 7.84 8.79 -8.28
CA ILE A 226 7.57 7.66 -7.36
C ILE A 226 8.87 6.90 -7.07
N GLY A 227 9.71 6.64 -8.09
CA GLY A 227 10.96 5.90 -7.91
C GLY A 227 11.94 6.60 -6.97
N ALA A 228 12.11 7.91 -7.10
CA ALA A 228 12.94 8.69 -6.19
C ALA A 228 12.39 8.65 -4.75
N ALA A 229 11.07 8.83 -4.57
CA ALA A 229 10.44 8.75 -3.26
C ALA A 229 10.57 7.35 -2.62
N ILE A 230 10.49 6.28 -3.41
CA ILE A 230 10.75 4.90 -2.95
C ILE A 230 12.20 4.77 -2.48
N SER A 231 13.16 5.22 -3.29
CA SER A 231 14.60 5.14 -2.95
C SER A 231 14.91 5.90 -1.65
N GLU A 232 14.35 7.10 -1.49
CA GLU A 232 14.47 7.90 -0.27
C GLU A 232 13.87 7.19 0.95
N THR A 233 12.72 6.55 0.78
CA THR A 233 12.01 5.84 1.86
C THR A 233 12.76 4.58 2.27
N LEU A 234 13.27 3.80 1.32
CA LEU A 234 14.08 2.60 1.60
C LEU A 234 15.39 2.95 2.28
N ALA A 235 16.08 4.01 1.84
CA ALA A 235 17.30 4.50 2.47
C ALA A 235 17.04 5.01 3.90
N ARG A 236 15.96 5.78 4.13
CA ARG A 236 15.50 6.20 5.46
C ARG A 236 15.29 4.99 6.38
N ASP A 237 14.67 3.93 5.87
CA ASP A 237 14.38 2.71 6.62
C ASP A 237 15.61 1.78 6.78
N GLY A 238 16.80 2.21 6.26
CA GLY A 238 18.09 1.59 6.53
C GLY A 238 18.68 0.76 5.40
N ALA A 239 18.01 0.63 4.24
CA ALA A 239 18.55 -0.10 3.10
C ALA A 239 19.68 0.66 2.39
N LYS A 240 20.65 -0.09 1.85
CA LYS A 240 21.59 0.40 0.84
C LYS A 240 20.88 0.38 -0.51
N VAL A 241 20.78 1.53 -1.17
CA VAL A 241 20.00 1.64 -2.41
C VAL A 241 20.88 1.62 -3.65
N VAL A 242 20.49 0.81 -4.64
CA VAL A 242 20.99 0.83 -6.02
C VAL A 242 19.90 1.46 -6.87
N LEU A 243 20.19 2.64 -7.40
CA LEU A 243 19.25 3.43 -8.18
C LEU A 243 19.53 3.20 -9.67
N LEU A 244 18.54 2.67 -10.38
CA LEU A 244 18.66 2.39 -11.80
C LEU A 244 17.71 3.28 -12.60
N ASP A 245 18.22 3.93 -13.63
CA ASP A 245 17.43 4.66 -14.63
C ASP A 245 18.15 4.66 -15.97
N VAL A 246 17.46 5.13 -17.03
CA VAL A 246 18.03 5.24 -18.37
C VAL A 246 19.24 6.19 -18.39
N PRO A 247 20.22 6.01 -19.30
CA PRO A 247 21.43 6.86 -19.38
C PRO A 247 21.15 8.35 -19.48
N GLN A 248 20.02 8.74 -20.10
CA GLN A 248 19.61 10.14 -20.25
C GLN A 248 19.24 10.81 -18.91
N ALA A 249 18.99 10.03 -17.87
CA ALA A 249 18.68 10.53 -16.53
C ALA A 249 19.89 10.50 -15.57
N LYS A 250 21.11 10.25 -16.10
CA LYS A 250 22.33 9.99 -15.31
C LYS A 250 22.61 11.08 -14.28
N ASP A 251 22.55 12.36 -14.65
CA ASP A 251 22.88 13.46 -13.74
C ASP A 251 21.94 13.51 -12.52
N ALA A 252 20.64 13.34 -12.76
CA ALA A 252 19.65 13.30 -11.67
C ALA A 252 19.79 12.04 -10.81
N LEU A 253 20.16 10.92 -11.44
CA LEU A 253 20.38 9.65 -10.77
C LEU A 253 21.61 9.73 -9.85
N ASP A 254 22.74 10.27 -10.35
CA ASP A 254 23.99 10.44 -9.60
C ASP A 254 23.78 11.39 -8.42
N ALA A 255 23.09 12.51 -8.63
CA ALA A 255 22.77 13.46 -7.56
C ALA A 255 21.93 12.81 -6.44
N LEU A 256 20.95 12.00 -6.81
CA LEU A 256 20.11 11.28 -5.83
C LEU A 256 20.94 10.21 -5.10
N ALA A 257 21.75 9.43 -5.83
CA ALA A 257 22.62 8.40 -5.25
C ALA A 257 23.61 8.99 -4.25
N ALA A 258 24.28 10.09 -4.61
CA ALA A 258 25.20 10.79 -3.71
C ALA A 258 24.50 11.27 -2.42
N ARG A 259 23.27 11.82 -2.54
CA ARG A 259 22.49 12.28 -1.38
C ARG A 259 22.06 11.14 -0.44
N LEU A 260 21.79 9.96 -0.99
CA LEU A 260 21.33 8.80 -0.23
C LEU A 260 22.47 7.86 0.22
N GLY A 261 23.71 8.12 -0.19
CA GLY A 261 24.85 7.22 0.03
C GLY A 261 24.68 5.89 -0.72
N GLY A 262 23.96 5.91 -1.85
CA GLY A 262 23.64 4.75 -2.68
C GLY A 262 24.54 4.66 -3.92
N GLN A 263 24.23 3.69 -4.78
CA GLN A 263 24.90 3.47 -6.06
C GLN A 263 23.96 3.89 -7.21
N ALA A 264 24.48 4.63 -8.18
CA ALA A 264 23.77 4.93 -9.44
C ALA A 264 24.15 3.90 -10.51
N LEU A 265 23.16 3.42 -11.26
CA LEU A 265 23.32 2.51 -12.39
C LEU A 265 22.54 3.05 -13.59
N ALA A 266 23.24 3.63 -14.55
CA ALA A 266 22.65 4.13 -15.80
C ALA A 266 22.53 2.97 -16.81
N LEU A 267 21.33 2.42 -16.98
CA LEU A 267 21.06 1.23 -17.79
C LEU A 267 19.69 1.34 -18.44
N ASP A 268 19.61 1.08 -19.76
CA ASP A 268 18.33 0.85 -20.43
C ASP A 268 17.86 -0.58 -20.17
N ILE A 269 16.78 -0.70 -19.40
CA ILE A 269 16.18 -2.00 -19.02
C ILE A 269 15.63 -2.79 -20.22
N CYS A 270 15.49 -2.17 -21.38
CA CYS A 270 15.05 -2.79 -22.63
C CYS A 270 16.21 -3.25 -23.54
N ALA A 271 17.46 -2.96 -23.19
CA ALA A 271 18.62 -3.45 -23.95
C ALA A 271 18.64 -4.98 -23.95
N VAL A 272 19.13 -5.57 -25.05
CA VAL A 272 19.15 -7.03 -25.25
C VAL A 272 19.93 -7.73 -24.12
N ASP A 273 20.98 -7.11 -23.64
CA ASP A 273 21.89 -7.60 -22.60
C ASP A 273 21.65 -6.96 -21.22
N ALA A 274 20.51 -6.26 -21.02
CA ALA A 274 20.20 -5.56 -19.78
C ALA A 274 20.29 -6.46 -18.54
N GLY A 275 19.83 -7.71 -18.65
CA GLY A 275 19.93 -8.69 -17.56
C GLY A 275 21.38 -8.99 -17.18
N ALA A 276 22.26 -9.21 -18.17
CA ALA A 276 23.67 -9.49 -17.95
C ALA A 276 24.40 -8.27 -17.35
N GLN A 277 24.15 -7.06 -17.87
CA GLN A 277 24.70 -5.82 -17.33
C GLN A 277 24.28 -5.57 -15.89
N LEU A 278 22.99 -5.82 -15.57
CA LEU A 278 22.47 -5.69 -14.22
C LEU A 278 23.14 -6.67 -13.25
N VAL A 279 23.24 -7.94 -13.64
CA VAL A 279 23.89 -9.00 -12.85
C VAL A 279 25.36 -8.64 -12.55
N ALA A 280 26.10 -8.16 -13.56
CA ALA A 280 27.48 -7.75 -13.41
C ALA A 280 27.64 -6.54 -12.46
N ALA A 281 26.69 -5.59 -12.49
CA ALA A 281 26.74 -4.37 -11.68
C ALA A 281 26.40 -4.57 -10.19
N LEU A 282 25.72 -5.67 -9.83
CA LEU A 282 25.18 -5.87 -8.48
C LEU A 282 26.11 -6.62 -7.50
N GLY A 283 27.38 -6.87 -7.84
CA GLY A 283 28.35 -7.47 -6.90
C GLY A 283 27.78 -8.68 -6.17
N ASP A 284 27.54 -8.55 -4.85
CA ASP A 284 27.02 -9.65 -4.00
C ASP A 284 25.49 -9.92 -4.19
N GLY A 285 24.80 -9.10 -4.96
CA GLY A 285 23.37 -9.25 -5.20
C GLY A 285 22.49 -8.29 -4.40
N VAL A 286 21.18 -8.60 -4.35
CA VAL A 286 20.17 -7.74 -3.71
C VAL A 286 19.16 -8.55 -2.89
N ASP A 287 18.61 -7.90 -1.85
CA ASP A 287 17.50 -8.43 -1.05
C ASP A 287 16.14 -7.95 -1.56
N ILE A 288 16.10 -6.76 -2.17
CA ILE A 288 14.88 -6.07 -2.53
C ILE A 288 14.97 -5.58 -3.98
N VAL A 289 13.95 -5.86 -4.77
CA VAL A 289 13.83 -5.37 -6.15
C VAL A 289 12.50 -4.63 -6.30
N ILE A 290 12.56 -3.35 -6.67
CA ILE A 290 11.39 -2.53 -6.96
C ILE A 290 11.35 -2.20 -8.45
N HIS A 291 10.47 -2.84 -9.19
CA HIS A 291 10.22 -2.52 -10.59
C HIS A 291 9.24 -1.35 -10.70
N ASN A 292 9.80 -0.13 -10.66
CA ASN A 292 9.01 1.10 -10.77
C ASN A 292 9.11 1.74 -12.17
N ALA A 293 10.14 1.48 -12.95
CA ALA A 293 10.25 2.02 -14.30
C ALA A 293 9.00 1.75 -15.13
N GLY A 294 8.54 2.75 -15.86
CA GLY A 294 7.36 2.62 -16.69
C GLY A 294 7.07 3.86 -17.51
N ILE A 295 6.43 3.66 -18.65
CA ILE A 295 6.04 4.70 -19.59
C ILE A 295 4.55 4.59 -19.96
N THR A 296 3.98 5.70 -20.43
CA THR A 296 2.69 5.73 -21.11
C THR A 296 2.86 6.19 -22.54
N ARG A 297 2.03 5.68 -23.45
CA ARG A 297 1.92 6.10 -24.85
C ARG A 297 0.45 6.08 -25.23
N ASP A 298 -0.26 7.14 -24.78
CA ASP A 298 -1.70 7.18 -24.80
C ASP A 298 -2.23 7.49 -26.21
N LYS A 299 -3.04 6.58 -26.73
CA LYS A 299 -3.83 6.71 -27.97
C LYS A 299 -5.03 5.75 -27.90
N THR A 300 -6.14 6.12 -28.51
CA THR A 300 -7.24 5.16 -28.70
C THR A 300 -6.74 3.97 -29.53
N LEU A 301 -7.22 2.79 -29.25
CA LEU A 301 -6.75 1.54 -29.88
C LEU A 301 -6.78 1.63 -31.42
N LYS A 302 -7.83 2.21 -31.98
CA LYS A 302 -7.98 2.47 -33.44
C LYS A 302 -6.82 3.27 -34.05
N ASN A 303 -6.17 4.14 -33.28
CA ASN A 303 -5.10 5.06 -33.74
C ASN A 303 -3.73 4.71 -33.15
N MET A 304 -3.62 3.59 -32.43
CA MET A 304 -2.40 3.17 -31.77
C MET A 304 -1.52 2.40 -32.77
N SER A 305 -0.30 2.87 -33.00
CA SER A 305 0.66 2.14 -33.82
C SER A 305 1.29 0.98 -33.02
N GLU A 306 1.80 -0.02 -33.75
CA GLU A 306 2.54 -1.15 -33.18
C GLU A 306 3.74 -0.67 -32.32
N ALA A 307 4.50 0.31 -32.81
CA ALA A 307 5.61 0.88 -32.05
C ALA A 307 5.21 1.51 -30.70
N LEU A 308 4.04 2.17 -30.63
CA LEU A 308 3.50 2.70 -29.37
C LEU A 308 3.08 1.58 -28.42
N TRP A 309 2.51 0.51 -28.99
CA TRP A 309 2.12 -0.69 -28.24
C TRP A 309 3.35 -1.39 -27.65
N ASP A 310 4.30 -1.77 -28.51
CA ASP A 310 5.47 -2.55 -28.14
C ASP A 310 6.37 -1.82 -27.15
N SER A 311 6.57 -0.51 -27.30
CA SER A 311 7.37 0.26 -26.36
C SER A 311 6.82 0.17 -24.94
N VAL A 312 5.50 0.22 -24.77
CA VAL A 312 4.86 0.13 -23.43
C VAL A 312 4.95 -1.29 -22.87
N ILE A 313 4.68 -2.31 -23.70
CA ILE A 313 4.78 -3.71 -23.26
C ILE A 313 6.21 -4.06 -22.86
N ASN A 314 7.20 -3.65 -23.65
CA ASN A 314 8.61 -3.97 -23.38
C ASN A 314 9.08 -3.32 -22.07
N VAL A 315 8.85 -2.02 -21.87
CA VAL A 315 9.30 -1.33 -20.66
C VAL A 315 8.52 -1.76 -19.44
N ASN A 316 7.18 -1.79 -19.52
CA ASN A 316 6.36 -1.93 -18.32
C ASN A 316 6.15 -3.38 -17.88
N LEU A 317 6.24 -4.35 -18.77
CA LEU A 317 5.91 -5.75 -18.46
C LEU A 317 7.07 -6.71 -18.73
N ARG A 318 7.65 -6.67 -19.94
CA ARG A 318 8.71 -7.60 -20.30
C ARG A 318 10.00 -7.35 -19.50
N ALA A 319 10.45 -6.11 -19.40
CA ALA A 319 11.69 -5.78 -18.68
C ALA A 319 11.66 -6.21 -17.21
N PRO A 320 10.61 -5.95 -16.37
CA PRO A 320 10.51 -6.50 -15.03
C PRO A 320 10.64 -8.02 -14.97
N GLN A 321 10.02 -8.75 -15.90
CA GLN A 321 10.11 -10.20 -15.95
C GLN A 321 11.54 -10.67 -16.30
N VAL A 322 12.14 -10.12 -17.34
CA VAL A 322 13.48 -10.51 -17.81
C VAL A 322 14.54 -10.21 -16.74
N LEU A 323 14.50 -9.02 -16.13
CA LEU A 323 15.47 -8.63 -15.09
C LEU A 323 15.33 -9.49 -13.85
N THR A 324 14.10 -9.76 -13.39
CA THR A 324 13.88 -10.64 -12.24
C THR A 324 14.39 -12.05 -12.52
N GLN A 325 14.12 -12.60 -13.72
CA GLN A 325 14.61 -13.93 -14.12
C GLN A 325 16.14 -13.95 -14.16
N ALA A 326 16.79 -12.94 -14.73
CA ALA A 326 18.25 -12.86 -14.78
C ALA A 326 18.89 -12.84 -13.37
N LEU A 327 18.27 -12.11 -12.42
CA LEU A 327 18.73 -12.07 -11.03
C LEU A 327 18.53 -13.42 -10.33
N LEU A 328 17.44 -14.13 -10.61
CA LEU A 328 17.18 -15.46 -10.06
C LEU A 328 18.18 -16.50 -10.60
N ASP A 329 18.40 -16.53 -11.92
CA ASP A 329 19.29 -17.47 -12.61
C ASP A 329 20.74 -17.30 -12.19
N ALA A 330 21.17 -16.05 -11.96
CA ALA A 330 22.51 -15.72 -11.49
C ALA A 330 22.69 -15.82 -9.95
N GLY A 331 21.66 -16.17 -9.19
CA GLY A 331 21.70 -16.22 -7.72
C GLY A 331 21.87 -14.82 -7.07
N LYS A 332 21.58 -13.73 -7.81
CA LYS A 332 21.73 -12.35 -7.34
C LYS A 332 20.52 -11.79 -6.61
N LEU A 333 19.37 -12.46 -6.67
CA LEU A 333 18.25 -12.21 -5.77
C LEU A 333 18.32 -13.20 -4.60
N HIS A 334 18.60 -12.67 -3.42
CA HIS A 334 18.81 -13.49 -2.21
C HIS A 334 17.55 -14.23 -1.77
N ASP A 335 17.73 -15.32 -1.03
CA ASP A 335 16.64 -16.00 -0.34
C ASP A 335 15.97 -15.05 0.67
N ASN A 336 14.70 -15.22 0.89
CA ASN A 336 13.86 -14.29 1.64
C ASN A 336 13.83 -12.87 1.03
N GLY A 337 14.10 -12.74 -0.26
CA GLY A 337 14.04 -11.48 -1.00
C GLY A 337 12.62 -10.92 -1.15
N ARG A 338 12.52 -9.68 -1.57
CA ARG A 338 11.26 -8.95 -1.77
C ARG A 338 11.23 -8.35 -3.16
N VAL A 339 10.23 -8.71 -3.96
CA VAL A 339 10.01 -8.13 -5.29
C VAL A 339 8.69 -7.37 -5.28
N VAL A 340 8.73 -6.10 -5.71
CA VAL A 340 7.55 -5.24 -5.78
C VAL A 340 7.41 -4.69 -7.19
N LEU A 341 6.24 -4.89 -7.79
CA LEU A 341 5.90 -4.43 -9.14
C LEU A 341 4.99 -3.21 -9.07
N LEU A 342 5.37 -2.10 -9.70
CA LEU A 342 4.50 -0.92 -9.81
C LEU A 342 3.50 -1.11 -10.96
N ALA A 343 2.32 -1.62 -10.62
CA ALA A 343 1.14 -1.73 -11.48
C ALA A 343 0.43 -0.36 -11.61
N SER A 344 -0.88 -0.35 -11.72
CA SER A 344 -1.75 0.85 -11.75
C SER A 344 -3.20 0.44 -11.56
N ILE A 345 -4.04 1.35 -11.06
CA ILE A 345 -5.51 1.16 -11.11
C ILE A 345 -6.01 1.03 -12.56
N SER A 346 -5.30 1.58 -13.56
CA SER A 346 -5.63 1.37 -14.98
C SER A 346 -5.51 -0.10 -15.41
N GLY A 347 -4.65 -0.90 -14.74
CA GLY A 347 -4.57 -2.34 -14.96
C GLY A 347 -5.74 -3.12 -14.34
N ILE A 348 -6.50 -2.51 -13.42
CA ILE A 348 -7.66 -3.11 -12.75
C ILE A 348 -8.96 -2.69 -13.43
N ALA A 349 -9.15 -1.38 -13.64
CA ALA A 349 -10.39 -0.79 -14.12
C ALA A 349 -10.39 -0.47 -15.63
N GLY A 350 -9.22 -0.54 -16.28
CA GLY A 350 -9.06 0.01 -17.64
C GLY A 350 -9.02 1.54 -17.64
N ASN A 351 -8.59 2.13 -18.77
CA ASN A 351 -8.71 3.56 -19.01
C ASN A 351 -8.76 3.84 -20.52
N MET A 352 -9.63 4.70 -20.94
CA MET A 352 -9.78 5.07 -22.36
C MET A 352 -8.48 5.68 -22.89
N GLY A 353 -8.03 5.19 -24.05
CA GLY A 353 -6.78 5.62 -24.69
C GLY A 353 -5.51 4.99 -24.12
N GLN A 354 -5.63 4.08 -23.16
CA GLN A 354 -4.50 3.41 -22.49
C GLN A 354 -4.54 1.88 -22.62
N SER A 355 -5.04 1.33 -23.73
CA SER A 355 -5.17 -0.12 -23.87
C SER A 355 -3.83 -0.85 -23.70
N ASN A 356 -2.73 -0.36 -24.29
CA ASN A 356 -1.36 -0.88 -24.11
C ASN A 356 -0.90 -0.77 -22.64
N TYR A 357 -1.12 0.37 -22.00
CA TYR A 357 -0.75 0.61 -20.62
C TYR A 357 -1.55 -0.28 -19.67
N ALA A 358 -2.87 -0.36 -19.86
CA ALA A 358 -3.74 -1.22 -19.07
C ALA A 358 -3.35 -2.69 -19.15
N VAL A 359 -3.07 -3.21 -20.37
CA VAL A 359 -2.55 -4.58 -20.58
C VAL A 359 -1.24 -4.78 -19.82
N SER A 360 -0.28 -3.84 -19.95
CA SER A 360 1.03 -3.97 -19.30
C SER A 360 0.90 -3.99 -17.76
N LYS A 361 0.03 -3.14 -17.18
CA LYS A 361 -0.15 -3.03 -15.73
C LYS A 361 -1.00 -4.17 -15.15
N ALA A 362 -1.99 -4.68 -15.90
CA ALA A 362 -2.70 -5.91 -15.56
C ALA A 362 -1.78 -7.14 -15.64
N GLY A 363 -0.88 -7.18 -16.64
CA GLY A 363 0.13 -8.22 -16.78
C GLY A 363 1.05 -8.32 -15.56
N LEU A 364 1.47 -7.19 -14.96
CA LEU A 364 2.25 -7.18 -13.72
C LEU A 364 1.47 -7.77 -12.53
N ILE A 365 0.17 -7.52 -12.45
CA ILE A 365 -0.70 -8.12 -11.42
C ILE A 365 -0.76 -9.64 -11.61
N GLY A 366 -0.95 -10.10 -12.85
CA GLY A 366 -0.93 -11.51 -13.20
C GLY A 366 0.41 -12.18 -12.90
N LEU A 367 1.52 -11.49 -13.21
CA LEU A 367 2.88 -11.95 -12.93
C LEU A 367 3.11 -12.13 -11.42
N ALA A 368 2.64 -11.17 -10.61
CA ALA A 368 2.73 -11.27 -9.15
C ALA A 368 2.02 -12.53 -8.63
N ALA A 369 0.80 -12.77 -9.07
CA ALA A 369 0.02 -13.96 -8.66
C ALA A 369 0.65 -15.27 -9.14
N ALA A 370 1.10 -15.32 -10.40
CA ALA A 370 1.60 -16.55 -11.03
C ALA A 370 2.99 -16.97 -10.51
N TRP A 371 3.88 -16.04 -10.22
CA TRP A 371 5.24 -16.35 -9.74
C TRP A 371 5.37 -16.55 -8.24
N ALA A 372 4.48 -15.94 -7.44
CA ALA A 372 4.53 -16.01 -5.99
C ALA A 372 4.68 -17.45 -5.43
N PRO A 373 3.94 -18.47 -5.92
CA PRO A 373 4.09 -19.83 -5.38
C PRO A 373 5.48 -20.45 -5.63
N ALA A 374 6.07 -20.20 -6.79
CA ALA A 374 7.40 -20.70 -7.13
C ALA A 374 8.49 -20.02 -6.32
N LEU A 375 8.43 -18.68 -6.20
CA LEU A 375 9.37 -17.86 -5.44
C LEU A 375 9.28 -18.11 -3.93
N GLY A 376 8.09 -18.42 -3.44
CA GLY A 376 7.84 -18.74 -2.03
C GLY A 376 8.66 -19.91 -1.50
N LYS A 377 9.11 -20.85 -2.37
CA LYS A 377 10.01 -21.95 -2.00
C LYS A 377 11.38 -21.47 -1.50
N ARG A 378 11.79 -20.27 -1.90
CA ARG A 378 13.00 -19.57 -1.44
C ARG A 378 12.69 -18.46 -0.42
N GLY A 379 11.47 -18.40 0.11
CA GLY A 379 11.02 -17.32 1.00
C GLY A 379 10.91 -15.95 0.31
N ILE A 380 11.06 -15.91 -1.01
CA ILE A 380 10.95 -14.66 -1.79
C ILE A 380 9.47 -14.34 -1.98
N THR A 381 9.08 -13.09 -1.65
CA THR A 381 7.73 -12.60 -1.94
C THR A 381 7.71 -11.74 -3.19
N LEU A 382 6.61 -11.80 -3.94
CA LEU A 382 6.37 -10.96 -5.10
C LEU A 382 4.97 -10.38 -5.02
N ASN A 383 4.88 -9.05 -4.92
CA ASN A 383 3.63 -8.33 -4.77
C ASN A 383 3.56 -7.16 -5.76
N ALA A 384 2.35 -6.68 -6.02
CA ALA A 384 2.13 -5.50 -6.84
C ALA A 384 1.52 -4.34 -6.03
N ILE A 385 1.92 -3.11 -6.36
CA ILE A 385 1.24 -1.90 -5.91
C ILE A 385 0.51 -1.33 -7.12
N ALA A 386 -0.76 -0.95 -6.94
CA ALA A 386 -1.56 -0.29 -7.96
C ALA A 386 -1.87 1.15 -7.54
N PRO A 387 -1.00 2.13 -7.88
CA PRO A 387 -1.26 3.53 -7.61
C PRO A 387 -2.51 4.03 -8.35
N GLY A 388 -3.28 4.89 -7.68
CA GLY A 388 -4.32 5.69 -8.30
C GLY A 388 -3.76 6.99 -8.89
N PHE A 389 -4.51 8.08 -8.75
CA PHE A 389 -4.02 9.39 -9.14
C PHE A 389 -2.97 9.89 -8.13
N ILE A 390 -1.69 9.91 -8.54
CA ILE A 390 -0.56 10.37 -7.74
C ILE A 390 0.02 11.66 -8.34
N GLU A 391 0.27 12.66 -7.50
CA GLU A 391 0.81 13.98 -7.89
C GLU A 391 2.28 13.85 -8.31
N THR A 392 2.54 13.76 -9.60
CA THR A 392 3.86 13.64 -10.21
C THR A 392 4.00 14.61 -11.40
N GLN A 393 5.19 14.73 -11.97
CA GLN A 393 5.37 15.48 -13.22
C GLN A 393 4.52 14.90 -14.37
N MET A 394 4.36 13.58 -14.42
CA MET A 394 3.54 12.88 -15.42
C MET A 394 2.08 13.32 -15.32
N THR A 395 1.49 13.33 -14.13
CA THR A 395 0.09 13.75 -13.92
C THR A 395 -0.10 15.25 -14.02
N ALA A 396 0.94 16.05 -13.83
CA ALA A 396 0.91 17.50 -14.03
C ALA A 396 0.69 17.91 -15.50
N ALA A 397 1.08 17.06 -16.45
CA ALA A 397 0.87 17.28 -17.89
C ALA A 397 -0.58 16.99 -18.35
N ILE A 398 -1.40 16.35 -17.51
CA ILE A 398 -2.81 16.04 -17.82
C ILE A 398 -3.63 17.35 -17.86
N PRO A 399 -4.55 17.54 -18.85
CA PRO A 399 -5.45 18.68 -18.90
C PRO A 399 -6.22 18.91 -17.60
N LEU A 400 -6.43 20.17 -17.21
CA LEU A 400 -6.92 20.56 -15.88
C LEU A 400 -8.21 19.82 -15.48
N GLY A 401 -9.22 19.75 -16.36
CA GLY A 401 -10.50 19.11 -16.04
C GLY A 401 -10.37 17.62 -15.73
N ILE A 402 -9.60 16.88 -16.53
CA ILE A 402 -9.35 15.44 -16.34
C ILE A 402 -8.51 15.23 -15.07
N ARG A 403 -7.54 16.11 -14.84
CA ARG A 403 -6.68 16.06 -13.65
C ARG A 403 -7.48 16.28 -12.36
N GLU A 404 -8.38 17.28 -12.33
CA GLU A 404 -9.23 17.53 -11.17
C GLU A 404 -10.24 16.38 -10.94
N ALA A 405 -10.81 15.81 -12.00
CA ALA A 405 -11.63 14.62 -11.90
C ALA A 405 -10.82 13.45 -11.28
N GLY A 406 -9.64 13.15 -11.79
CA GLY A 406 -8.75 12.11 -11.25
C GLY A 406 -8.43 12.31 -9.77
N ARG A 407 -8.19 13.56 -9.32
CA ARG A 407 -7.98 13.90 -7.92
C ARG A 407 -9.18 13.62 -7.03
N ARG A 408 -10.41 13.82 -7.52
CA ARG A 408 -11.63 13.79 -6.70
C ARG A 408 -12.36 12.44 -6.74
N MET A 409 -12.08 11.59 -7.72
CA MET A 409 -12.76 10.30 -7.89
C MET A 409 -12.24 9.20 -6.94
N ASN A 410 -12.11 9.53 -5.67
CA ASN A 410 -11.79 8.61 -4.58
C ASN A 410 -12.44 9.08 -3.27
N SER A 411 -12.54 8.17 -2.29
CA SER A 411 -13.22 8.44 -1.01
C SER A 411 -12.57 9.56 -0.17
N MET A 412 -11.30 9.90 -0.45
CA MET A 412 -10.57 10.97 0.23
C MET A 412 -10.65 12.31 -0.51
N SER A 413 -11.23 12.32 -1.73
CA SER A 413 -11.43 13.49 -2.59
C SER A 413 -10.17 14.32 -2.84
N GLN A 414 -8.99 13.66 -2.96
CA GLN A 414 -7.70 14.31 -3.24
C GLN A 414 -6.74 13.34 -3.93
N GLY A 415 -5.68 13.89 -4.54
CA GLY A 415 -4.58 13.10 -5.10
C GLY A 415 -3.65 12.54 -4.02
N GLY A 416 -3.08 11.36 -4.28
CA GLY A 416 -1.99 10.81 -3.50
C GLY A 416 -0.66 11.51 -3.80
N GLN A 417 0.32 11.30 -2.93
CA GLN A 417 1.68 11.79 -3.10
C GLN A 417 2.62 10.62 -3.44
N PRO A 418 3.75 10.85 -4.12
CA PRO A 418 4.77 9.82 -4.33
C PRO A 418 5.16 9.09 -3.05
N GLN A 419 5.21 9.81 -1.92
CA GLN A 419 5.47 9.24 -0.60
C GLN A 419 4.44 8.19 -0.19
N ASP A 420 3.15 8.33 -0.53
CA ASP A 420 2.12 7.34 -0.18
C ASP A 420 2.40 5.98 -0.85
N VAL A 421 2.93 6.00 -2.08
CA VAL A 421 3.35 4.80 -2.80
C VAL A 421 4.66 4.25 -2.23
N ALA A 422 5.59 5.12 -1.90
CA ALA A 422 6.88 4.76 -1.33
C ALA A 422 6.76 4.07 0.02
N GLU A 423 5.88 4.54 0.91
CA GLU A 423 5.62 3.88 2.19
C GLU A 423 5.03 2.47 2.02
N ALA A 424 4.15 2.26 1.02
CA ALA A 424 3.63 0.94 0.70
C ALA A 424 4.71 0.01 0.12
N ALA A 425 5.60 0.53 -0.74
CA ALA A 425 6.73 -0.22 -1.27
C ALA A 425 7.72 -0.60 -0.15
N ALA A 426 8.03 0.33 0.74
CA ALA A 426 8.88 0.08 1.90
C ALA A 426 8.28 -0.94 2.86
N TRP A 427 6.95 -0.92 3.07
CA TRP A 427 6.27 -1.94 3.86
C TRP A 427 6.39 -3.33 3.23
N PHE A 428 6.12 -3.50 1.91
CA PHE A 428 6.33 -4.77 1.23
C PHE A 428 7.79 -5.24 1.26
N ALA A 429 8.74 -4.31 1.32
CA ALA A 429 10.17 -4.61 1.38
C ALA A 429 10.62 -5.14 2.77
N GLN A 430 9.84 -4.94 3.84
CA GLN A 430 10.21 -5.36 5.19
C GLN A 430 10.23 -6.88 5.35
N PRO A 431 11.10 -7.42 6.24
CA PRO A 431 11.11 -8.84 6.56
C PRO A 431 9.74 -9.36 7.01
N THR A 432 9.02 -8.61 7.84
CA THR A 432 7.67 -8.97 8.33
C THR A 432 6.61 -9.06 7.24
N SER A 433 6.84 -8.51 6.06
CA SER A 433 5.97 -8.70 4.89
C SER A 433 6.23 -10.02 4.15
N GLY A 434 7.10 -10.91 4.68
CA GLY A 434 7.25 -12.29 4.23
C GLY A 434 5.95 -13.10 4.31
N CYS A 435 5.01 -12.68 5.15
CA CYS A 435 3.67 -13.26 5.25
C CYS A 435 2.70 -12.81 4.15
N VAL A 436 3.13 -11.95 3.20
CA VAL A 436 2.30 -11.41 2.13
C VAL A 436 2.97 -11.66 0.79
N THR A 437 2.35 -12.46 -0.09
CA THR A 437 2.86 -12.71 -1.44
C THR A 437 1.73 -12.92 -2.44
N GLY A 438 1.96 -12.61 -3.71
CA GLY A 438 0.99 -12.78 -4.80
C GLY A 438 -0.16 -11.78 -4.76
N GLN A 439 -0.05 -10.70 -4.01
CA GLN A 439 -1.14 -9.78 -3.75
C GLN A 439 -0.94 -8.42 -4.40
N VAL A 440 -2.05 -7.68 -4.51
CA VAL A 440 -2.08 -6.32 -5.07
C VAL A 440 -2.61 -5.37 -4.00
N LEU A 441 -1.82 -4.34 -3.69
CA LEU A 441 -2.23 -3.25 -2.81
C LEU A 441 -2.49 -1.98 -3.62
N ARG A 442 -3.72 -1.48 -3.58
CA ARG A 442 -4.08 -0.22 -4.24
C ARG A 442 -3.72 0.95 -3.33
N VAL A 443 -2.92 1.88 -3.83
CA VAL A 443 -2.60 3.16 -3.20
C VAL A 443 -3.36 4.25 -3.95
N CYS A 444 -4.66 4.35 -3.70
CA CYS A 444 -5.58 5.12 -4.54
C CYS A 444 -6.64 5.92 -3.77
N GLY A 445 -6.54 6.02 -2.43
CA GLY A 445 -7.54 6.70 -1.62
C GLY A 445 -8.94 6.08 -1.70
N GLN A 446 -9.02 4.79 -2.01
CA GLN A 446 -10.24 4.07 -2.36
C GLN A 446 -10.94 4.71 -3.57
N SER A 447 -10.28 4.61 -4.73
CA SER A 447 -10.85 5.06 -6.01
C SER A 447 -12.24 4.46 -6.22
N LEU A 448 -13.14 5.24 -6.78
CA LEU A 448 -14.51 4.84 -7.08
C LEU A 448 -14.58 3.85 -8.26
N LEU A 449 -13.51 3.75 -9.04
CA LEU A 449 -13.40 2.84 -10.18
C LEU A 449 -12.70 1.54 -9.78
N GLY A 450 -13.30 0.43 -10.15
CA GLY A 450 -12.82 -0.92 -9.87
C GLY A 450 -12.95 -1.34 -8.41
N ALA A 451 -13.01 -2.63 -8.19
CA ALA A 451 -13.13 -3.26 -6.86
C ALA A 451 -11.78 -3.64 -6.27
#